data_ec5f9d35a658800215ff1869369093b2
#
_entry.id   ec5f9d35a658800215ff1869369093b2
#
_cell.length_a   1.000
_cell.length_b   1.000
_cell.length_c   1.000
_cell.angle_alpha   90.00
_cell.angle_beta   90.00
_cell.angle_gamma   90.00
#
_symmetry.space_group_name_H-M   'P 1'
#
loop_
_entity.id
_entity.type
_entity.pdbx_description
1 polymer ?
#
loop_
_entity_poly.entity_id
_entity_poly.type
_entity_poly.pdbx_seq_one_letter_code
_entity_poly.pdbx_strand_id
1 'polypeptide(L)'
;MRKQSNRLLSQEDHLPRQLTTFVGRSQEIAEITSLLAEPTCRLLTLVGMGGSGKTRLALETAARLGPQFPDGVYFAPLQAVPSPELLTPAIADALDLTLTGHDEPQIQLLNYLRDRTLLLILDNLEQLLLPPPLYPKR
;
A
#
# COMPACT_ATOMS: atom_id res chain seq x y z
N MET A 1 -9.50 -0.06 32.29
CA MET A 1 -8.13 -0.44 31.92
C MET A 1 -8.07 -1.64 30.96
N ARG A 2 -8.98 -1.75 30.00
CA ARG A 2 -9.07 -2.85 29.04
C ARG A 2 -9.26 -2.40 27.56
N LYS A 3 -8.82 -1.21 27.19
CA LYS A 3 -8.99 -0.69 25.81
C LYS A 3 -7.69 -0.50 25.01
N GLN A 4 -6.53 -0.83 25.57
CA GLN A 4 -5.25 -0.65 24.85
C GLN A 4 -4.73 -1.92 24.15
N SER A 5 -5.21 -3.12 24.54
CA SER A 5 -4.72 -4.37 23.94
C SER A 5 -5.33 -4.69 22.56
N ASN A 6 -6.44 -4.04 22.19
CA ASN A 6 -7.15 -4.37 20.95
C ASN A 6 -6.68 -3.55 19.73
N ARG A 7 -5.85 -2.52 19.95
CA ARG A 7 -5.35 -1.66 18.85
C ARG A 7 -4.12 -2.23 18.15
N LEU A 8 -3.35 -3.07 18.84
CA LEU A 8 -2.15 -3.68 18.26
C LEU A 8 -2.47 -4.87 17.35
N LEU A 9 -3.61 -5.53 17.54
CA LEU A 9 -4.01 -6.67 16.73
C LEU A 9 -4.68 -6.27 15.41
N SER A 10 -5.22 -5.05 15.31
CA SER A 10 -5.91 -4.59 14.10
C SER A 10 -4.98 -4.06 13.01
N GLN A 11 -3.74 -3.72 13.32
CA GLN A 11 -2.78 -3.23 12.31
C GLN A 11 -2.14 -4.34 11.49
N GLU A 12 -2.05 -5.55 12.03
CA GLU A 12 -1.49 -6.71 11.33
C GLU A 12 -2.47 -7.35 10.34
N ASP A 13 -3.78 -7.12 10.51
CA ASP A 13 -4.81 -7.78 9.70
C ASP A 13 -4.92 -7.26 8.26
N HIS A 14 -4.37 -6.08 7.96
CA HIS A 14 -4.43 -5.47 6.62
C HIS A 14 -3.22 -5.77 5.74
N LEU A 15 -2.22 -6.46 6.29
CA LEU A 15 -1.03 -6.83 5.54
C LEU A 15 -0.99 -8.34 5.30
N PRO A 16 -0.57 -8.80 4.11
CA PRO A 16 -0.37 -10.21 3.84
C PRO A 16 0.63 -10.83 4.81
N ARG A 17 0.31 -12.01 5.32
CA ARG A 17 1.22 -12.76 6.19
C ARG A 17 2.43 -13.27 5.41
N GLN A 18 3.61 -13.07 5.97
CA GLN A 18 4.84 -13.64 5.43
C GLN A 18 5.11 -15.00 6.10
N LEU A 19 5.16 -16.04 5.29
CA LEU A 19 5.32 -17.43 5.77
C LEU A 19 6.77 -17.82 6.05
N THR A 20 7.72 -17.01 5.59
CA THR A 20 9.16 -17.26 5.74
C THR A 20 9.83 -16.15 6.51
N THR A 21 10.92 -16.46 7.21
CA THR A 21 11.73 -15.46 7.92
C THR A 21 12.36 -14.49 6.92
N PHE A 22 12.22 -13.20 7.21
CA PHE A 22 12.88 -12.16 6.44
C PHE A 22 14.34 -12.05 6.89
N VAL A 23 15.26 -12.19 5.94
CA VAL A 23 16.70 -12.16 6.20
C VAL A 23 17.36 -11.13 5.32
N GLY A 24 18.19 -10.29 5.90
CA GLY A 24 18.96 -9.26 5.20
C GLY A 24 18.18 -7.97 4.95
N ARG A 25 18.70 -7.13 4.07
CA ARG A 25 18.11 -5.84 3.64
C ARG A 25 17.87 -4.84 4.77
N SER A 26 18.56 -4.96 5.87
CA SER A 26 18.44 -4.02 7.01
C SER A 26 18.81 -2.58 6.61
N GLN A 27 19.76 -2.40 5.71
CA GLN A 27 20.14 -1.09 5.21
C GLN A 27 19.01 -0.46 4.38
N GLU A 28 18.40 -1.23 3.48
CA GLU A 28 17.28 -0.76 2.66
C GLU A 28 16.06 -0.42 3.50
N ILE A 29 15.76 -1.23 4.51
CA ILE A 29 14.69 -0.94 5.49
C ILE A 29 14.98 0.38 6.22
N ALA A 30 16.22 0.59 6.66
CA ALA A 30 16.61 1.82 7.33
C ALA A 30 16.47 3.04 6.43
N GLU A 31 16.85 2.94 5.16
CA GLU A 31 16.69 4.00 4.17
C GLU A 31 15.21 4.34 3.93
N ILE A 32 14.38 3.33 3.71
CA ILE A 32 12.94 3.53 3.50
C ILE A 32 12.30 4.18 4.73
N THR A 33 12.64 3.67 5.92
CA THR A 33 12.13 4.19 7.19
C THR A 33 12.51 5.66 7.36
N SER A 34 13.75 6.01 7.06
CA SER A 34 14.26 7.38 7.15
C SER A 34 13.54 8.31 6.17
N LEU A 35 13.34 7.87 4.92
CA LEU A 35 12.63 8.66 3.91
C LEU A 35 11.17 8.89 4.28
N LEU A 36 10.47 7.85 4.74
CA LEU A 36 9.07 7.97 5.14
C LEU A 36 8.86 8.76 6.44
N ALA A 37 9.90 8.92 7.26
CA ALA A 37 9.87 9.77 8.43
C ALA A 37 9.94 11.27 8.09
N GLU A 38 10.43 11.61 6.89
CA GLU A 38 10.47 12.99 6.42
C GLU A 38 9.06 13.55 6.19
N PRO A 39 8.69 14.69 6.81
CA PRO A 39 7.33 15.25 6.67
C PRO A 39 6.94 15.59 5.22
N THR A 40 7.93 15.83 4.37
CA THR A 40 7.72 16.16 2.95
C THR A 40 7.60 14.93 2.06
N CYS A 41 7.96 13.75 2.53
CA CYS A 41 7.84 12.52 1.76
C CYS A 41 6.40 11.98 1.82
N ARG A 42 5.67 12.17 0.73
CA ARG A 42 4.29 11.70 0.56
C ARG A 42 4.18 10.46 -0.31
N LEU A 43 5.17 10.21 -1.12
CA LEU A 43 5.22 9.09 -2.06
C LEU A 43 6.64 8.56 -2.12
N LEU A 44 6.79 7.26 -1.95
CA LEU A 44 8.05 6.55 -2.13
C LEU A 44 7.84 5.40 -3.11
N THR A 45 8.67 5.33 -4.14
CA THR A 45 8.61 4.27 -5.14
C THR A 45 9.79 3.32 -4.98
N LEU A 46 9.50 2.03 -4.85
CA LEU A 46 10.52 0.98 -4.87
C LEU A 46 10.65 0.45 -6.29
N VAL A 47 11.84 0.59 -6.87
CA VAL A 47 12.14 0.17 -8.23
C VAL A 47 13.14 -0.98 -8.19
N GLY A 48 12.93 -1.98 -9.06
CA GLY A 48 13.82 -3.12 -9.17
C GLY A 48 13.28 -4.15 -10.15
N MET A 49 14.11 -5.13 -10.47
CA MET A 49 13.74 -6.24 -11.35
C MET A 49 12.67 -7.12 -10.71
N GLY A 50 11.86 -7.78 -11.54
CA GLY A 50 10.94 -8.81 -11.06
C GLY A 50 11.69 -9.89 -10.28
N GLY A 51 11.12 -10.32 -9.14
CA GLY A 51 11.78 -11.28 -8.25
C GLY A 51 12.85 -10.70 -7.33
N SER A 52 13.04 -9.36 -7.31
CA SER A 52 14.02 -8.71 -6.42
C SER A 52 13.56 -8.61 -4.95
N GLY A 53 12.35 -9.05 -4.63
CA GLY A 53 11.80 -9.00 -3.28
C GLY A 53 11.26 -7.64 -2.86
N LYS A 54 10.91 -6.78 -3.82
CA LYS A 54 10.33 -5.44 -3.54
C LYS A 54 9.08 -5.50 -2.67
N THR A 55 8.14 -6.38 -3.02
CA THR A 55 6.89 -6.56 -2.27
C THR A 55 7.17 -6.95 -0.83
N ARG A 56 8.06 -7.91 -0.62
CA ARG A 56 8.42 -8.37 0.71
C ARG A 56 9.14 -7.29 1.52
N LEU A 57 10.03 -6.54 0.88
CA LEU A 57 10.71 -5.41 1.50
C LEU A 57 9.70 -4.34 1.94
N ALA A 58 8.75 -3.99 1.09
CA ALA A 58 7.70 -3.04 1.39
C ALA A 58 6.84 -3.50 2.58
N LEU A 59 6.41 -4.77 2.59
CA LEU A 59 5.59 -5.34 3.66
C LEU A 59 6.34 -5.39 4.99
N GLU A 60 7.59 -5.80 4.98
CA GLU A 60 8.42 -5.85 6.18
C GLU A 60 8.66 -4.46 6.77
N THR A 61 8.96 -3.49 5.92
CA THR A 61 9.13 -2.09 6.35
C THR A 61 7.82 -1.52 6.90
N ALA A 62 6.72 -1.76 6.22
CA ALA A 62 5.40 -1.30 6.64
C ALA A 62 4.99 -1.87 8.00
N ALA A 63 5.26 -3.14 8.25
CA ALA A 63 4.99 -3.77 9.54
C ALA A 63 5.76 -3.07 10.67
N ARG A 64 7.00 -2.69 10.42
CA ARG A 64 7.83 -1.96 11.40
C ARG A 64 7.37 -0.51 11.62
N LEU A 65 6.82 0.12 10.57
CA LEU A 65 6.36 1.50 10.61
C LEU A 65 4.93 1.66 11.14
N GLY A 66 4.19 0.56 11.30
CA GLY A 66 2.79 0.57 11.72
C GLY A 66 2.46 1.53 12.87
N PRO A 67 3.24 1.56 13.97
CA PRO A 67 2.98 2.48 15.09
C PRO A 67 3.03 3.97 14.73
N GLN A 68 3.67 4.35 13.63
CA GLN A 68 3.76 5.74 13.16
C GLN A 68 2.55 6.18 12.35
N PHE A 69 1.67 5.24 11.96
CA PHE A 69 0.49 5.51 11.16
C PHE A 69 -0.77 5.17 11.95
N PRO A 70 -1.35 6.14 12.70
CA PRO A 70 -2.47 5.88 13.59
C PRO A 70 -3.74 5.40 12.87
N ASP A 71 -3.91 5.75 11.59
CA ASP A 71 -5.05 5.32 10.79
C ASP A 71 -4.76 4.02 10.01
N GLY A 72 -3.62 3.40 10.25
CA GLY A 72 -3.31 2.06 9.78
C GLY A 72 -2.33 1.98 8.61
N VAL A 73 -1.98 0.74 8.30
CA VAL A 73 -1.14 0.37 7.16
C VAL A 73 -1.93 -0.60 6.29
N TYR A 74 -2.01 -0.31 5.00
CA TYR A 74 -2.84 -1.05 4.05
C TYR A 74 -2.04 -1.50 2.84
N PHE A 75 -2.44 -2.62 2.27
CA PHE A 75 -1.82 -3.21 1.09
C PHE A 75 -2.87 -3.40 -0.01
N ALA A 76 -2.61 -2.83 -1.16
CA ALA A 76 -3.44 -2.98 -2.36
C ALA A 76 -2.66 -3.74 -3.44
N PRO A 77 -2.96 -5.03 -3.64
CA PRO A 77 -2.37 -5.80 -4.74
C PRO A 77 -3.07 -5.41 -6.05
N LEU A 78 -2.33 -4.80 -6.97
CA LEU A 78 -2.89 -4.29 -8.22
C LEU A 78 -2.64 -5.22 -9.42
N GLN A 79 -2.02 -6.36 -9.20
CA GLN A 79 -1.66 -7.31 -10.27
C GLN A 79 -2.87 -7.78 -11.07
N ALA A 80 -4.01 -7.98 -10.43
CA ALA A 80 -5.24 -8.44 -11.07
C ALA A 80 -6.12 -7.30 -11.60
N VAL A 81 -5.73 -6.04 -11.42
CA VAL A 81 -6.48 -4.88 -11.91
C VAL A 81 -6.24 -4.72 -13.41
N PRO A 82 -7.27 -4.86 -14.26
CA PRO A 82 -7.07 -4.94 -15.71
C PRO A 82 -6.89 -3.60 -16.40
N SER A 83 -7.32 -2.50 -15.76
CA SER A 83 -7.26 -1.16 -16.37
C SER A 83 -7.17 -0.06 -15.34
N PRO A 84 -6.63 1.13 -15.70
CA PRO A 84 -6.49 2.26 -14.79
C PRO A 84 -7.82 2.74 -14.16
N GLU A 85 -8.93 2.59 -14.86
CA GLU A 85 -10.25 3.00 -14.39
C GLU A 85 -10.70 2.21 -13.16
N LEU A 86 -10.17 1.00 -12.98
CA LEU A 86 -10.48 0.14 -11.84
C LEU A 86 -9.52 0.32 -10.66
N LEU A 87 -8.56 1.24 -10.78
CA LEU A 87 -7.60 1.51 -9.70
C LEU A 87 -8.29 2.03 -8.44
N THR A 88 -9.18 3.00 -8.58
CA THR A 88 -9.92 3.58 -7.44
C THR A 88 -10.73 2.56 -6.68
N PRO A 89 -11.57 1.72 -7.31
CA PRO A 89 -12.26 0.64 -6.62
C PRO A 89 -11.32 -0.35 -5.93
N ALA A 90 -10.19 -0.69 -6.55
CA ALA A 90 -9.22 -1.61 -5.97
C ALA A 90 -8.58 -1.04 -4.69
N ILE A 91 -8.25 0.24 -4.68
CA ILE A 91 -7.74 0.92 -3.50
C ILE A 91 -8.82 1.01 -2.41
N ALA A 92 -10.04 1.35 -2.79
CA ALA A 92 -11.16 1.40 -1.86
C ALA A 92 -11.39 0.04 -1.17
N ASP A 93 -11.34 -1.04 -1.92
CA ASP A 93 -11.45 -2.41 -1.38
C ASP A 93 -10.33 -2.70 -0.37
N ALA A 94 -9.10 -2.31 -0.69
CA ALA A 94 -7.96 -2.49 0.22
C ALA A 94 -8.10 -1.69 1.52
N LEU A 95 -8.82 -0.57 1.49
CA LEU A 95 -9.09 0.29 2.64
C LEU A 95 -10.39 -0.06 3.38
N ASP A 96 -11.11 -1.09 2.95
CA ASP A 96 -12.46 -1.41 3.42
C ASP A 96 -13.44 -0.22 3.28
N LEU A 97 -13.22 0.61 2.27
CA LEU A 97 -14.07 1.76 1.98
C LEU A 97 -15.19 1.37 1.03
N THR A 98 -16.43 1.55 1.48
CA THR A 98 -17.61 1.36 0.62
C THR A 98 -17.86 2.64 -0.19
N LEU A 99 -17.78 2.52 -1.51
CA LEU A 99 -18.13 3.60 -2.43
C LEU A 99 -19.64 3.64 -2.63
N THR A 100 -20.23 4.83 -2.51
CA THR A 100 -21.67 5.04 -2.68
C THR A 100 -21.97 5.60 -4.08
N GLY A 101 -23.23 5.51 -4.53
CA GLY A 101 -23.61 5.89 -5.89
C GLY A 101 -23.78 7.39 -6.15
N HIS A 102 -23.52 8.27 -5.18
CA HIS A 102 -23.86 9.69 -5.28
C HIS A 102 -22.73 10.59 -5.79
N ASP A 103 -21.47 10.25 -5.50
CA ASP A 103 -20.30 11.01 -5.92
C ASP A 103 -19.36 10.16 -6.74
N GLU A 104 -18.50 10.79 -7.49
CA GLU A 104 -17.46 10.06 -8.23
C GLU A 104 -16.55 9.27 -7.29
N PRO A 105 -16.24 7.99 -7.60
CA PRO A 105 -15.43 7.14 -6.76
C PRO A 105 -14.09 7.75 -6.35
N GLN A 106 -13.42 8.43 -7.27
CA GLN A 106 -12.14 9.08 -7.01
C GLN A 106 -12.29 10.19 -5.97
N ILE A 107 -13.35 10.98 -6.05
CA ILE A 107 -13.62 12.06 -5.07
C ILE A 107 -13.88 11.46 -3.68
N GLN A 108 -14.66 10.40 -3.61
CA GLN A 108 -14.93 9.70 -2.36
C GLN A 108 -13.65 9.17 -1.71
N LEU A 109 -12.77 8.55 -2.51
CA LEU A 109 -11.49 8.04 -2.04
C LEU A 109 -10.59 9.17 -1.53
N LEU A 110 -10.46 10.26 -2.28
CA LEU A 110 -9.63 11.40 -1.88
C LEU A 110 -10.15 12.07 -0.60
N ASN A 111 -11.45 12.20 -0.47
CA ASN A 111 -12.07 12.73 0.76
C ASN A 111 -11.82 11.83 1.97
N TYR A 112 -11.89 10.52 1.78
CA TYR A 112 -11.58 9.55 2.82
C TYR A 112 -10.11 9.66 3.29
N LEU A 113 -9.18 9.83 2.35
CA LEU A 113 -7.75 9.89 2.64
C LEU A 113 -7.29 11.22 3.25
N ARG A 114 -8.03 12.30 2.98
CA ARG A 114 -7.62 13.68 3.30
C ARG A 114 -7.23 13.88 4.76
N ASP A 115 -8.03 13.36 5.69
CA ASP A 115 -7.87 13.59 7.13
C ASP A 115 -7.26 12.39 7.86
N ARG A 116 -6.59 11.50 7.12
CA ARG A 116 -6.02 10.27 7.67
C ARG A 116 -4.50 10.25 7.56
N THR A 117 -3.87 9.72 8.59
CA THR A 117 -2.44 9.43 8.62
C THR A 117 -2.28 7.92 8.50
N LEU A 118 -2.23 7.43 7.28
CA LEU A 118 -2.08 6.02 6.96
C LEU A 118 -0.94 5.79 5.96
N LEU A 119 -0.46 4.56 5.90
CA LEU A 119 0.49 4.10 4.89
C LEU A 119 -0.23 3.14 3.94
N LEU A 120 -0.23 3.47 2.66
CA LEU A 120 -0.82 2.64 1.62
C LEU A 120 0.28 2.11 0.70
N ILE A 121 0.37 0.79 0.58
CA ILE A 121 1.29 0.13 -0.33
C ILE A 121 0.51 -0.27 -1.59
N LEU A 122 0.95 0.24 -2.73
CA LEU A 122 0.42 -0.12 -4.05
C LEU A 122 1.43 -1.05 -4.75
N ASP A 123 1.08 -2.31 -4.88
CA ASP A 123 1.96 -3.33 -5.45
C ASP A 123 1.62 -3.59 -6.92
N ASN A 124 2.63 -3.68 -7.77
CA ASN A 124 2.49 -3.84 -9.23
C ASN A 124 1.73 -2.70 -9.93
N LEU A 125 1.92 -1.47 -9.47
CA LEU A 125 1.29 -0.30 -10.08
C LEU A 125 1.80 -0.04 -11.51
N GLU A 126 3.03 -0.42 -11.82
CA GLU A 126 3.70 -0.17 -13.10
C GLU A 126 2.91 -0.68 -14.31
N GLN A 127 2.23 -1.81 -14.19
CA GLN A 127 1.43 -2.35 -15.30
C GLN A 127 0.24 -1.48 -15.69
N LEU A 128 -0.23 -0.63 -14.77
CA LEU A 128 -1.32 0.31 -15.02
C LEU A 128 -0.85 1.66 -15.56
N LEU A 129 0.43 1.96 -15.38
CA LEU A 129 1.05 3.22 -15.80
C LEU A 129 1.70 3.12 -17.19
N LEU A 130 1.97 1.90 -17.67
CA LEU A 130 2.55 1.72 -18.98
C LEU A 130 1.50 1.96 -20.07
N PRO A 131 1.87 2.63 -21.17
CA PRO A 131 0.98 2.73 -22.31
C PRO A 131 0.64 1.33 -22.82
N PRO A 132 -0.55 1.11 -23.38
CA PRO A 132 -0.90 -0.17 -23.97
C PRO A 132 0.14 -0.53 -25.05
N PRO A 133 0.46 -1.82 -25.20
CA PRO A 133 1.43 -2.24 -26.22
C PRO A 133 0.98 -1.77 -27.59
N LEU A 134 1.91 -1.21 -28.36
CA LEU A 134 1.66 -0.69 -29.72
C LEU A 134 1.19 -1.77 -30.71
N TYR A 135 1.28 -3.03 -30.31
CA TYR A 135 0.83 -4.16 -31.12
C TYR A 135 -0.27 -4.92 -30.39
N PRO A 136 -1.40 -5.19 -31.06
CA PRO A 136 -2.41 -6.07 -30.50
C PRO A 136 -1.79 -7.43 -30.21
N LYS A 137 -2.05 -7.95 -29.02
CA LYS A 137 -1.67 -9.34 -28.70
C LYS A 137 -2.36 -10.26 -29.70
N ARG A 138 -1.55 -10.98 -30.47
CA ARG A 138 -2.05 -12.03 -31.35
C ARG A 138 -2.63 -13.19 -30.55
#